data_afd3a682e3d2c0f46155e7eb2b80857e
#
_entry.id   afd3a682e3d2c0f46155e7eb2b80857e
#
_cell.length_a   1.000
_cell.length_b   1.000
_cell.length_c   1.000
_cell.angle_alpha   90.00
_cell.angle_beta   90.00
_cell.angle_gamma   90.00
#
_symmetry.space_group_name_H-M   'P 1'
#
loop_
_entity.id
_entity.type
_entity.pdbx_description
1 polymer ?
#
loop_
_entity_poly.entity_id
_entity_poly.type
_entity_poly.pdbx_seq_one_letter_code
_entity_poly.pdbx_strand_id
1 'polypeptide(L)'
;MKDWNQLFIRQGWLLQETGKNTFSRAQETDTNMSFLITCLDRAQANYIYNEQAGTLEMISSPLPEEAWLQAVNVVGRGKTESIATLKERLRVEKLDLYISGIVRQLHRLNMITTASCDGDGQARPAKIWISKDYCMDFVLLENLLALDLPRVRRHEGRGSITFILGERSVAHLDLAETLSKISVEWLEQGIDYIKQQLFYRVLEELLLIPGTSGAEGRVRKIVMDKLVPYVDHMTVDEYGNILAEKRFRSGNGPTILLNAHMDIYEELAEHRVILKDNGIWSSSEGILGADDRAGVAVILEVAKALQHETDFSGKVKYIFTVEEEIGLVGARNVAQYFLWDVDAAMVLDRRGTGDIVTSCGGFLPFCDAAYGNWIEQQASEAGLNGWKCTAGGSSDTRVWAEQGIQSVNLSVGYYNEHTEDESLDVHACYNTAKLVKTVIHNSHSLRSALRRNRRLL
;
A
#
# COMPACT_ATOMS: atom_id res chain seq x y z
N MET A 1 -7.30 -6.21 -11.88
CA MET A 1 -7.57 -5.46 -13.14
C MET A 1 -7.97 -4.06 -12.70
N LYS A 2 -7.40 -3.01 -13.29
CA LYS A 2 -7.74 -1.61 -12.99
C LYS A 2 -9.16 -1.31 -13.42
N ASP A 3 -9.90 -0.47 -12.65
CA ASP A 3 -11.20 0.06 -13.06
C ASP A 3 -11.04 1.25 -14.04
N TRP A 4 -12.16 1.75 -14.58
CA TRP A 4 -12.12 2.87 -15.53
C TRP A 4 -11.58 4.15 -14.92
N ASN A 5 -11.91 4.44 -13.65
CA ASN A 5 -11.41 5.62 -12.95
C ASN A 5 -9.88 5.60 -12.82
N GLN A 6 -9.34 4.45 -12.40
CA GLN A 6 -7.91 4.24 -12.32
C GLN A 6 -7.23 4.42 -13.70
N LEU A 7 -7.80 3.81 -14.75
CA LEU A 7 -7.27 3.95 -16.12
C LEU A 7 -7.25 5.40 -16.60
N PHE A 8 -8.29 6.19 -16.29
CA PHE A 8 -8.36 7.60 -16.66
C PHE A 8 -7.34 8.44 -15.87
N ILE A 9 -7.28 8.28 -14.55
CA ILE A 9 -6.32 8.98 -13.67
C ILE A 9 -4.88 8.74 -14.11
N ARG A 10 -4.53 7.50 -14.39
CA ARG A 10 -3.18 7.08 -14.79
C ARG A 10 -2.72 7.76 -16.08
N GLN A 11 -3.64 8.12 -16.94
CA GLN A 11 -3.37 8.79 -18.22
C GLN A 11 -3.64 10.29 -18.22
N GLY A 12 -4.00 10.87 -17.06
CA GLY A 12 -4.05 12.31 -16.82
C GLY A 12 -5.43 12.95 -16.93
N TRP A 13 -6.50 12.17 -17.03
CA TRP A 13 -7.85 12.74 -16.92
C TRP A 13 -8.26 12.93 -15.46
N LEU A 14 -8.91 14.07 -15.16
CA LEU A 14 -9.39 14.45 -13.84
C LEU A 14 -10.92 14.40 -13.80
N LEU A 15 -11.46 13.20 -13.98
CA LEU A 15 -12.91 12.96 -13.90
C LEU A 15 -13.31 12.69 -12.45
N GLN A 16 -14.53 13.04 -12.09
CA GLN A 16 -15.12 12.71 -10.79
C GLN A 16 -16.11 11.57 -10.96
N GLU A 17 -15.87 10.46 -10.31
CA GLU A 17 -16.81 9.35 -10.27
C GLU A 17 -18.03 9.74 -9.42
N THR A 18 -19.22 9.66 -10.00
CA THR A 18 -20.52 10.05 -9.37
C THR A 18 -21.43 8.86 -9.17
N GLY A 19 -21.09 7.70 -9.71
CA GLY A 19 -21.80 6.44 -9.61
C GLY A 19 -20.98 5.32 -10.22
N LYS A 20 -21.42 4.10 -10.09
CA LYS A 20 -20.69 2.94 -10.67
C LYS A 20 -20.46 3.14 -12.16
N ASN A 21 -19.21 3.28 -12.56
CA ASN A 21 -18.78 3.56 -13.95
C ASN A 21 -19.37 4.86 -14.57
N THR A 22 -19.84 5.79 -13.74
CA THR A 22 -20.39 7.07 -14.18
C THR A 22 -19.51 8.21 -13.69
N PHE A 23 -19.11 9.11 -14.59
CA PHE A 23 -18.13 10.15 -14.35
C PHE A 23 -18.66 11.53 -14.74
N SER A 24 -18.36 12.53 -13.93
CA SER A 24 -18.57 13.95 -14.25
C SER A 24 -17.30 14.58 -14.77
N ARG A 25 -17.42 15.44 -15.79
CA ARG A 25 -16.30 16.23 -16.34
C ARG A 25 -15.94 17.47 -15.53
N ALA A 26 -16.45 17.65 -14.31
CA ALA A 26 -16.38 18.91 -13.55
C ALA A 26 -14.98 19.58 -13.51
N GLN A 27 -13.90 18.81 -13.61
CA GLN A 27 -12.52 19.32 -13.61
C GLN A 27 -11.83 19.24 -14.98
N GLU A 28 -12.54 18.82 -16.03
CA GLU A 28 -11.97 18.65 -17.36
C GLU A 28 -12.42 19.72 -18.35
N THR A 29 -11.56 19.97 -19.35
CA THR A 29 -11.86 20.83 -20.49
C THR A 29 -12.54 20.05 -21.61
N ASP A 30 -13.30 20.76 -22.47
CA ASP A 30 -13.88 20.13 -23.66
C ASP A 30 -12.82 19.49 -24.57
N THR A 31 -11.64 20.09 -24.69
CA THR A 31 -10.51 19.53 -25.44
C THR A 31 -10.04 18.19 -24.85
N ASN A 32 -9.88 18.09 -23.52
CA ASN A 32 -9.46 16.84 -22.89
C ASN A 32 -10.56 15.78 -22.98
N MET A 33 -11.85 16.17 -22.90
CA MET A 33 -12.96 15.26 -23.11
C MET A 33 -13.00 14.75 -24.56
N SER A 34 -12.85 15.61 -25.55
CA SER A 34 -12.80 15.19 -26.96
C SER A 34 -11.65 14.21 -27.22
N PHE A 35 -10.49 14.43 -26.59
CA PHE A 35 -9.38 13.50 -26.67
C PHE A 35 -9.68 12.17 -25.98
N LEU A 36 -10.35 12.17 -24.80
CA LEU A 36 -10.79 10.96 -24.13
C LEU A 36 -11.73 10.12 -25.03
N ILE A 37 -12.74 10.78 -25.59
CA ILE A 37 -13.70 10.12 -26.51
C ILE A 37 -12.97 9.49 -27.69
N THR A 38 -12.02 10.21 -28.31
CA THR A 38 -11.18 9.64 -29.38
C THR A 38 -10.41 8.38 -28.93
N CYS A 39 -9.90 8.37 -27.68
CA CYS A 39 -9.19 7.21 -27.13
C CYS A 39 -10.14 6.04 -26.84
N LEU A 40 -11.36 6.32 -26.34
CA LEU A 40 -12.38 5.31 -26.10
C LEU A 40 -12.86 4.65 -27.41
N ASP A 41 -13.07 5.45 -28.46
CA ASP A 41 -13.42 4.94 -29.80
C ASP A 41 -12.33 4.03 -30.35
N ARG A 42 -11.05 4.43 -30.22
CA ARG A 42 -9.89 3.61 -30.62
C ARG A 42 -9.80 2.31 -29.82
N ALA A 43 -10.18 2.35 -28.56
CA ALA A 43 -10.23 1.21 -27.66
C ALA A 43 -11.45 0.30 -27.93
N GLN A 44 -12.37 0.72 -28.81
CA GLN A 44 -13.66 0.06 -29.07
C GLN A 44 -14.47 -0.15 -27.77
N ALA A 45 -14.33 0.79 -26.80
CA ALA A 45 -15.09 0.76 -25.58
C ALA A 45 -16.52 1.26 -25.80
N ASN A 46 -17.49 0.62 -25.15
CA ASN A 46 -18.87 1.07 -25.19
C ASN A 46 -19.13 2.05 -24.05
N TYR A 47 -19.63 3.25 -24.39
CA TYR A 47 -19.91 4.32 -23.45
C TYR A 47 -21.11 5.17 -23.92
N ILE A 48 -21.66 5.97 -23.00
CA ILE A 48 -22.63 7.02 -23.29
C ILE A 48 -22.03 8.34 -22.81
N TYR A 49 -21.86 9.31 -23.71
CA TYR A 49 -21.40 10.65 -23.34
C TYR A 49 -22.49 11.69 -23.59
N ASN A 50 -22.91 12.35 -22.53
CA ASN A 50 -23.84 13.47 -22.59
C ASN A 50 -23.05 14.77 -22.43
N GLU A 51 -22.80 15.44 -23.56
CA GLU A 51 -22.00 16.68 -23.60
C GLU A 51 -22.65 17.81 -22.81
N GLN A 52 -23.99 17.94 -22.87
CA GLN A 52 -24.74 18.99 -22.17
C GLN A 52 -24.70 18.81 -20.66
N ALA A 53 -24.88 17.60 -20.18
CA ALA A 53 -24.80 17.26 -18.76
C ALA A 53 -23.35 17.12 -18.27
N GLY A 54 -22.38 16.99 -19.19
CA GLY A 54 -20.98 16.74 -18.86
C GLY A 54 -20.76 15.39 -18.17
N THR A 55 -21.53 14.36 -18.53
CA THR A 55 -21.46 13.02 -17.92
C THR A 55 -21.01 11.97 -18.92
N LEU A 56 -20.13 11.10 -18.47
CA LEU A 56 -19.66 9.92 -19.19
C LEU A 56 -20.02 8.66 -18.41
N GLU A 57 -20.74 7.74 -19.05
CA GLU A 57 -21.09 6.43 -18.49
C GLU A 57 -20.39 5.34 -19.31
N MET A 58 -19.62 4.48 -18.63
CA MET A 58 -18.95 3.34 -19.23
C MET A 58 -19.83 2.11 -19.16
N ILE A 59 -20.19 1.57 -20.32
CA ILE A 59 -21.06 0.38 -20.46
C ILE A 59 -20.21 -0.90 -20.49
N SER A 60 -19.07 -0.87 -21.16
CA SER A 60 -18.16 -2.01 -21.20
C SER A 60 -17.37 -2.15 -19.91
N SER A 61 -16.95 -3.37 -19.60
CA SER A 61 -15.98 -3.64 -18.55
C SER A 61 -14.66 -2.93 -18.83
N PRO A 62 -13.88 -2.58 -17.78
CA PRO A 62 -12.57 -1.99 -17.95
C PRO A 62 -11.65 -2.87 -18.79
N LEU A 63 -10.83 -2.24 -19.61
CA LEU A 63 -9.85 -2.93 -20.45
C LEU A 63 -8.62 -3.36 -19.64
N PRO A 64 -7.88 -4.38 -20.07
CA PRO A 64 -6.51 -4.58 -19.61
C PRO A 64 -5.68 -3.32 -19.83
N GLU A 65 -4.85 -2.97 -18.86
CA GLU A 65 -4.06 -1.73 -18.90
C GLU A 65 -3.21 -1.60 -20.15
N GLU A 66 -2.63 -2.70 -20.62
CA GLU A 66 -1.84 -2.71 -21.85
C GLU A 66 -2.65 -2.33 -23.09
N ALA A 67 -3.88 -2.84 -23.20
CA ALA A 67 -4.79 -2.48 -24.29
C ALA A 67 -5.20 -1.01 -24.24
N TRP A 68 -5.45 -0.49 -23.02
CA TRP A 68 -5.71 0.93 -22.81
C TRP A 68 -4.52 1.80 -23.19
N LEU A 69 -3.29 1.44 -22.76
CA LEU A 69 -2.06 2.15 -23.13
C LEU A 69 -1.87 2.22 -24.65
N GLN A 70 -2.20 1.16 -25.40
CA GLN A 70 -2.16 1.16 -26.86
C GLN A 70 -3.20 2.14 -27.46
N ALA A 71 -4.41 2.16 -26.92
CA ALA A 71 -5.48 3.04 -27.39
C ALA A 71 -5.17 4.52 -27.18
N VAL A 72 -4.60 4.89 -26.03
CA VAL A 72 -4.26 6.27 -25.70
C VAL A 72 -2.92 6.74 -26.28
N ASN A 73 -2.11 5.85 -26.81
CA ASN A 73 -0.86 6.19 -27.52
C ASN A 73 -1.14 6.65 -28.95
N VAL A 74 -1.71 7.83 -29.09
CA VAL A 74 -2.05 8.44 -30.37
C VAL A 74 -0.80 9.03 -31.01
N VAL A 75 -0.71 8.94 -32.34
CA VAL A 75 0.39 9.56 -33.10
C VAL A 75 0.45 11.05 -32.83
N GLY A 76 1.58 11.54 -32.35
CA GLY A 76 1.78 12.96 -32.00
C GLY A 76 1.56 13.28 -30.52
N ARG A 77 1.08 12.35 -29.70
CA ARG A 77 1.01 12.56 -28.26
C ARG A 77 2.40 12.86 -27.66
N GLY A 78 2.47 13.87 -26.79
CA GLY A 78 3.72 14.21 -26.07
C GLY A 78 4.77 14.98 -26.87
N LYS A 79 4.56 15.25 -28.16
CA LYS A 79 5.58 15.91 -29.02
C LYS A 79 5.70 17.43 -28.85
N THR A 80 5.29 17.99 -27.72
CA THR A 80 5.29 19.42 -27.49
C THR A 80 6.32 19.83 -26.45
N GLU A 81 7.24 20.71 -26.78
CA GLU A 81 8.39 21.10 -25.94
C GLU A 81 8.08 22.06 -24.78
N SER A 82 6.90 22.62 -24.67
CA SER A 82 6.56 23.56 -23.60
C SER A 82 5.18 23.32 -23.02
N ILE A 83 5.09 23.31 -21.71
CA ILE A 83 3.84 23.28 -20.97
C ILE A 83 3.30 24.70 -20.86
N ALA A 84 2.00 24.84 -21.06
CA ALA A 84 1.28 26.11 -20.94
C ALA A 84 1.46 26.79 -19.59
N THR A 85 1.43 28.10 -19.62
CA THR A 85 1.42 28.96 -18.44
C THR A 85 0.20 28.65 -17.54
N LEU A 86 0.26 29.05 -16.26
CA LEU A 86 -0.78 28.93 -15.22
C LEU A 86 -2.23 29.21 -15.66
N LYS A 87 -2.44 29.93 -16.77
CA LYS A 87 -3.77 30.32 -17.28
C LYS A 87 -4.40 29.33 -18.24
N GLU A 88 -3.62 28.40 -18.82
CA GLU A 88 -4.12 27.37 -19.73
C GLU A 88 -4.22 26.05 -19.03
N ARG A 89 -5.39 25.39 -19.09
CA ARG A 89 -5.57 24.04 -18.60
C ARG A 89 -4.75 23.09 -19.46
N LEU A 90 -3.92 22.25 -18.82
CA LEU A 90 -3.05 21.30 -19.53
C LEU A 90 -3.86 20.35 -20.41
N ARG A 91 -3.43 20.24 -21.66
CA ARG A 91 -4.00 19.29 -22.62
C ARG A 91 -3.34 17.93 -22.43
N VAL A 92 -4.13 16.90 -22.12
CA VAL A 92 -3.65 15.52 -21.91
C VAL A 92 -2.92 14.99 -23.15
N GLU A 93 -3.39 15.33 -24.36
CA GLU A 93 -2.78 14.95 -25.64
C GLU A 93 -1.34 15.47 -25.85
N LYS A 94 -0.96 16.53 -25.11
CA LYS A 94 0.38 17.16 -25.18
C LYS A 94 1.36 16.59 -24.16
N LEU A 95 0.92 15.72 -23.29
CA LEU A 95 1.73 15.08 -22.26
C LEU A 95 2.11 13.66 -22.66
N ASP A 96 3.36 13.28 -22.39
CA ASP A 96 3.86 11.93 -22.66
C ASP A 96 3.11 10.90 -21.85
N LEU A 97 3.02 9.69 -22.41
CA LEU A 97 2.15 8.60 -22.00
C LEU A 97 2.29 8.23 -20.51
N TYR A 98 3.51 8.10 -20.02
CA TYR A 98 3.78 7.60 -18.67
C TYR A 98 3.90 8.71 -17.60
N ILE A 99 3.84 9.98 -18.00
CA ILE A 99 4.01 11.10 -17.08
C ILE A 99 2.78 12.01 -16.98
N SER A 100 1.85 11.87 -17.93
CA SER A 100 0.64 12.71 -18.00
C SER A 100 -0.17 12.70 -16.70
N GLY A 101 -0.39 11.53 -16.11
CA GLY A 101 -1.10 11.41 -14.85
C GLY A 101 -0.41 12.14 -13.71
N ILE A 102 0.92 11.96 -13.54
CA ILE A 102 1.71 12.65 -12.53
C ILE A 102 1.57 14.18 -12.69
N VAL A 103 1.82 14.68 -13.89
CA VAL A 103 1.77 16.13 -14.18
C VAL A 103 0.40 16.73 -13.86
N ARG A 104 -0.66 16.06 -14.28
CA ARG A 104 -2.04 16.52 -14.03
C ARG A 104 -2.39 16.50 -12.54
N GLN A 105 -1.97 15.47 -11.80
CA GLN A 105 -2.19 15.40 -10.36
C GLN A 105 -1.36 16.43 -9.59
N LEU A 106 -0.11 16.67 -9.97
CA LEU A 106 0.71 17.74 -9.39
C LEU A 106 0.05 19.11 -9.58
N HIS A 107 -0.47 19.42 -10.79
CA HIS A 107 -1.19 20.68 -11.03
C HIS A 107 -2.47 20.78 -10.18
N ARG A 108 -3.22 19.70 -10.01
CA ARG A 108 -4.38 19.64 -9.10
C ARG A 108 -3.98 19.98 -7.65
N LEU A 109 -2.77 19.58 -7.26
CA LEU A 109 -2.18 19.88 -5.94
C LEU A 109 -1.46 21.24 -5.88
N ASN A 110 -1.68 22.14 -6.86
CA ASN A 110 -1.03 23.44 -6.97
C ASN A 110 0.50 23.42 -7.15
N MET A 111 1.05 22.26 -7.57
CA MET A 111 2.47 22.09 -7.88
C MET A 111 2.68 22.17 -9.40
N ILE A 112 2.97 23.37 -9.90
CA ILE A 112 2.96 23.65 -11.34
C ILE A 112 4.26 23.21 -12.01
N THR A 113 4.16 22.26 -12.93
CA THR A 113 5.29 21.85 -13.78
C THR A 113 5.42 22.78 -14.98
N THR A 114 6.66 23.09 -15.38
CA THR A 114 6.96 23.92 -16.57
C THR A 114 7.31 23.08 -17.79
N ALA A 115 7.78 21.86 -17.60
CA ALA A 115 8.02 20.88 -18.65
C ALA A 115 7.98 19.46 -18.09
N SER A 116 7.77 18.48 -18.94
CA SER A 116 7.86 17.06 -18.58
C SER A 116 8.30 16.22 -19.79
N CYS A 117 8.92 15.06 -19.50
CA CYS A 117 9.29 14.07 -20.50
C CYS A 117 9.33 12.69 -19.85
N ASP A 118 8.73 11.66 -20.45
CA ASP A 118 8.77 10.29 -19.95
C ASP A 118 9.98 9.47 -20.43
N GLY A 119 10.92 10.11 -21.11
CA GLY A 119 12.10 9.45 -21.68
C GLY A 119 11.89 8.91 -23.09
N ASP A 120 10.72 9.05 -23.69
CA ASP A 120 10.35 8.73 -25.09
C ASP A 120 10.72 7.28 -25.52
N GLY A 121 10.62 6.31 -24.58
CA GLY A 121 10.95 4.91 -24.83
C GLY A 121 12.42 4.61 -25.14
N GLN A 122 13.28 5.61 -25.10
CA GLN A 122 14.73 5.48 -25.15
C GLN A 122 15.26 5.30 -23.72
N ALA A 123 16.46 4.78 -23.55
CA ALA A 123 17.14 4.61 -22.24
C ALA A 123 17.46 5.95 -21.56
N ARG A 124 16.47 6.85 -21.50
CA ARG A 124 16.54 8.16 -20.86
C ARG A 124 15.57 8.17 -19.68
N PRO A 125 15.98 8.72 -18.53
CA PRO A 125 15.08 8.83 -17.40
C PRO A 125 13.93 9.81 -17.67
N ALA A 126 12.75 9.49 -17.13
CA ALA A 126 11.64 10.42 -17.06
C ALA A 126 12.02 11.64 -16.20
N LYS A 127 11.50 12.81 -16.55
CA LYS A 127 11.83 14.07 -15.87
C LYS A 127 10.62 15.00 -15.81
N ILE A 128 10.57 15.78 -14.74
CA ILE A 128 9.71 16.95 -14.64
C ILE A 128 10.54 18.18 -14.27
N TRP A 129 10.15 19.35 -14.77
CA TRP A 129 10.75 20.64 -14.46
C TRP A 129 9.73 21.51 -13.78
N ILE A 130 10.14 22.19 -12.72
CA ILE A 130 9.29 23.09 -11.93
C ILE A 130 10.03 24.42 -11.77
N SER A 131 9.34 25.54 -12.04
CA SER A 131 9.89 26.85 -11.74
C SER A 131 9.97 27.06 -10.23
N LYS A 132 11.05 27.70 -9.77
CA LYS A 132 11.21 28.08 -8.36
C LYS A 132 10.11 29.06 -7.89
N ASP A 133 9.44 29.72 -8.83
CA ASP A 133 8.35 30.66 -8.52
C ASP A 133 7.02 29.97 -8.19
N TYR A 134 6.86 28.67 -8.50
CA TYR A 134 5.58 27.95 -8.43
C TYR A 134 5.54 26.78 -7.43
N CYS A 135 6.60 26.55 -6.71
CA CYS A 135 6.62 25.51 -5.66
C CYS A 135 7.41 26.05 -4.47
N MET A 136 6.79 26.03 -3.31
CA MET A 136 7.43 26.52 -2.08
C MET A 136 8.14 25.42 -1.30
N ASP A 137 7.71 24.16 -1.43
CA ASP A 137 8.31 23.03 -0.73
C ASP A 137 8.76 21.92 -1.69
N PHE A 138 10.01 22.01 -2.13
CA PHE A 138 10.63 21.02 -3.01
C PHE A 138 11.00 19.73 -2.30
N VAL A 139 11.14 19.75 -0.98
CA VAL A 139 11.41 18.54 -0.18
C VAL A 139 10.13 17.70 -0.09
N LEU A 140 9.01 18.37 0.17
CA LEU A 140 7.70 17.69 0.15
C LEU A 140 7.43 17.08 -1.23
N LEU A 141 7.68 17.84 -2.30
CA LEU A 141 7.47 17.35 -3.67
C LEU A 141 8.37 16.14 -3.98
N GLU A 142 9.65 16.16 -3.59
CA GLU A 142 10.56 15.05 -3.76
C GLU A 142 10.03 13.79 -3.04
N ASN A 143 9.56 13.94 -1.82
CA ASN A 143 8.95 12.87 -1.04
C ASN A 143 7.63 12.36 -1.65
N LEU A 144 6.79 13.23 -2.20
CA LEU A 144 5.57 12.83 -2.90
C LEU A 144 5.88 11.98 -4.14
N LEU A 145 6.88 12.38 -4.91
CA LEU A 145 7.32 11.63 -6.07
C LEU A 145 7.94 10.28 -5.67
N ALA A 146 8.57 10.21 -4.51
CA ALA A 146 9.17 8.98 -3.97
C ALA A 146 8.14 8.01 -3.36
N LEU A 147 6.85 8.34 -3.29
CA LEU A 147 5.82 7.43 -2.74
C LEU A 147 5.73 6.09 -3.49
N ASP A 148 5.94 6.10 -4.81
CA ASP A 148 5.90 4.90 -5.64
C ASP A 148 7.11 4.79 -6.59
N LEU A 149 8.01 5.79 -6.63
CA LEU A 149 9.20 5.75 -7.46
C LEU A 149 10.46 5.47 -6.61
N PRO A 150 11.23 4.42 -6.93
CA PRO A 150 12.33 3.95 -6.07
C PRO A 150 13.56 4.87 -6.06
N ARG A 151 13.67 5.78 -7.03
CA ARG A 151 14.84 6.65 -7.19
C ARG A 151 14.44 7.99 -7.80
N VAL A 152 14.04 8.92 -6.97
CA VAL A 152 13.87 10.32 -7.35
C VAL A 152 15.18 11.05 -7.07
N ARG A 153 15.64 11.88 -8.03
CA ARG A 153 16.82 12.74 -7.85
C ARG A 153 16.47 14.17 -8.20
N ARG A 154 16.77 15.08 -7.31
CA ARG A 154 16.61 16.51 -7.51
C ARG A 154 17.90 17.13 -8.06
N HIS A 155 17.77 17.96 -9.07
CA HIS A 155 18.85 18.78 -9.62
C HIS A 155 18.42 20.24 -9.69
N GLU A 156 19.20 21.12 -9.08
CA GLU A 156 18.89 22.54 -9.02
C GLU A 156 19.54 23.31 -10.16
N GLY A 157 18.73 23.96 -10.99
CA GLY A 157 19.13 24.94 -12.00
C GLY A 157 18.98 26.38 -11.52
N ARG A 158 19.38 27.35 -12.36
CA ARG A 158 19.30 28.79 -12.02
C ARG A 158 17.89 29.28 -11.76
N GLY A 159 16.88 28.84 -12.54
CA GLY A 159 15.49 29.29 -12.44
C GLY A 159 14.48 28.17 -12.27
N SER A 160 14.92 26.93 -12.33
CA SER A 160 14.06 25.76 -12.22
C SER A 160 14.73 24.61 -11.47
N ILE A 161 13.90 23.72 -10.95
CA ILE A 161 14.34 22.45 -10.37
C ILE A 161 13.88 21.33 -11.28
N THR A 162 14.78 20.37 -11.54
CA THR A 162 14.50 19.19 -12.32
C THR A 162 14.44 17.97 -11.39
N PHE A 163 13.34 17.26 -11.43
CA PHE A 163 13.22 15.94 -10.78
C PHE A 163 13.42 14.84 -11.83
N ILE A 164 14.37 13.98 -11.60
CA ILE A 164 14.67 12.80 -12.42
C ILE A 164 13.97 11.61 -11.76
N LEU A 165 13.03 10.99 -12.48
CA LEU A 165 12.09 10.01 -11.96
C LEU A 165 12.47 8.55 -12.29
N GLY A 166 13.68 8.33 -12.82
CA GLY A 166 14.10 7.00 -13.26
C GLY A 166 13.61 6.63 -14.66
N GLU A 167 13.81 5.37 -15.03
CA GLU A 167 13.36 4.85 -16.33
C GLU A 167 11.83 4.69 -16.35
N ARG A 168 11.24 4.90 -17.52
CA ARG A 168 9.81 4.76 -17.76
C ARG A 168 9.32 3.37 -17.36
N SER A 169 8.33 3.31 -16.48
CA SER A 169 7.75 2.08 -15.95
C SER A 169 6.30 2.26 -15.49
N VAL A 170 5.63 1.18 -15.16
CA VAL A 170 4.27 1.17 -14.59
C VAL A 170 4.22 1.96 -13.26
N ALA A 171 5.31 2.02 -12.50
CA ALA A 171 5.38 2.80 -11.26
C ALA A 171 5.04 4.29 -11.44
N HIS A 172 5.31 4.89 -12.62
CA HIS A 172 4.89 6.25 -12.92
C HIS A 172 3.35 6.38 -13.01
N LEU A 173 2.69 5.36 -13.54
CA LEU A 173 1.24 5.30 -13.60
C LEU A 173 0.65 5.06 -12.21
N ASP A 174 1.28 4.21 -11.40
CA ASP A 174 0.89 3.96 -10.00
C ASP A 174 1.01 5.24 -9.16
N LEU A 175 2.10 6.00 -9.32
CA LEU A 175 2.27 7.29 -8.65
C LEU A 175 1.14 8.28 -9.00
N ALA A 176 0.69 8.34 -10.24
CA ALA A 176 -0.44 9.18 -10.62
C ALA A 176 -1.72 8.81 -9.85
N GLU A 177 -1.98 7.51 -9.69
CA GLU A 177 -3.09 6.99 -8.91
C GLU A 177 -2.92 7.31 -7.40
N THR A 178 -1.71 7.18 -6.85
CA THR A 178 -1.43 7.56 -5.47
C THR A 178 -1.63 9.05 -5.23
N LEU A 179 -1.10 9.90 -6.11
CA LEU A 179 -1.27 11.35 -6.02
C LEU A 179 -2.74 11.77 -6.11
N SER A 180 -3.58 11.06 -6.88
CA SER A 180 -5.01 11.37 -6.99
C SER A 180 -5.76 11.26 -5.67
N LYS A 181 -5.26 10.48 -4.73
CA LYS A 181 -5.84 10.24 -3.41
C LYS A 181 -5.49 11.34 -2.40
N ILE A 182 -4.52 12.21 -2.71
CA ILE A 182 -4.02 13.26 -1.83
C ILE A 182 -4.85 14.54 -2.05
N SER A 183 -5.27 15.18 -0.97
CA SER A 183 -5.91 16.49 -1.01
C SER A 183 -4.91 17.63 -0.77
N VAL A 184 -5.27 18.86 -1.17
CA VAL A 184 -4.40 20.02 -0.99
C VAL A 184 -4.17 20.32 0.50
N GLU A 185 -5.19 20.09 1.34
CA GLU A 185 -5.13 20.32 2.78
C GLU A 185 -4.12 19.39 3.47
N TRP A 186 -3.89 18.19 2.91
CA TRP A 186 -2.90 17.27 3.48
C TRP A 186 -1.45 17.74 3.27
N LEU A 187 -1.20 18.54 2.25
CA LEU A 187 0.15 19.06 1.96
C LEU A 187 0.69 19.93 3.09
N GLU A 188 -0.19 20.69 3.76
CA GLU A 188 0.16 21.54 4.90
C GLU A 188 0.61 20.73 6.14
N GLN A 189 0.18 19.48 6.25
CA GLN A 189 0.51 18.59 7.36
C GLN A 189 1.83 17.81 7.14
N GLY A 190 2.37 17.85 5.91
CA GLY A 190 3.62 17.21 5.55
C GLY A 190 3.51 15.74 5.18
N ILE A 191 4.65 15.14 4.80
CA ILE A 191 4.70 13.81 4.17
C ILE A 191 4.28 12.67 5.11
N ASP A 192 4.59 12.76 6.40
CA ASP A 192 4.26 11.69 7.36
C ASP A 192 2.74 11.59 7.55
N TYR A 193 2.05 12.72 7.61
CA TYR A 193 0.60 12.76 7.64
C TYR A 193 -0.01 12.18 6.35
N ILE A 194 0.55 12.53 5.19
CA ILE A 194 0.10 12.01 3.90
C ILE A 194 0.25 10.49 3.85
N LYS A 195 1.41 9.95 4.23
CA LYS A 195 1.66 8.49 4.30
C LYS A 195 0.64 7.81 5.22
N GLN A 196 0.35 8.41 6.37
CA GLN A 196 -0.64 7.90 7.32
C GLN A 196 -2.06 7.89 6.73
N GLN A 197 -2.48 8.97 6.06
CA GLN A 197 -3.79 9.02 5.42
C GLN A 197 -3.92 8.02 4.25
N LEU A 198 -2.86 7.79 3.50
CA LEU A 198 -2.83 6.77 2.45
C LEU A 198 -2.96 5.36 3.04
N PHE A 199 -2.28 5.09 4.16
CA PHE A 199 -2.46 3.83 4.91
C PHE A 199 -3.91 3.64 5.38
N TYR A 200 -4.54 4.68 5.94
CA TYR A 200 -5.94 4.62 6.39
C TYR A 200 -6.90 4.31 5.24
N ARG A 201 -6.64 4.78 4.02
CA ARG A 201 -7.46 4.40 2.86
C ARG A 201 -7.34 2.91 2.51
N VAL A 202 -6.14 2.34 2.60
CA VAL A 202 -5.94 0.90 2.38
C VAL A 202 -6.66 0.09 3.46
N LEU A 203 -6.53 0.52 4.72
CA LEU A 203 -7.20 -0.11 5.85
C LEU A 203 -8.73 -0.08 5.69
N GLU A 204 -9.31 1.08 5.36
CA GLU A 204 -10.74 1.23 5.11
C GLU A 204 -11.23 0.32 3.99
N GLU A 205 -10.49 0.26 2.89
CA GLU A 205 -10.80 -0.64 1.77
C GLU A 205 -10.86 -2.11 2.22
N LEU A 206 -9.89 -2.56 3.03
CA LEU A 206 -9.85 -3.93 3.54
C LEU A 206 -11.00 -4.23 4.50
N LEU A 207 -11.35 -3.29 5.37
CA LEU A 207 -12.47 -3.42 6.30
C LEU A 207 -13.82 -3.54 5.60
N LEU A 208 -13.97 -3.03 4.38
CA LEU A 208 -15.20 -3.09 3.59
C LEU A 208 -15.38 -4.40 2.80
N ILE A 209 -14.38 -5.29 2.81
CA ILE A 209 -14.40 -6.52 2.02
C ILE A 209 -14.91 -7.68 2.87
N PRO A 210 -16.03 -8.32 2.52
CA PRO A 210 -16.49 -9.53 3.19
C PRO A 210 -15.54 -10.70 2.94
N GLY A 211 -15.51 -11.65 3.84
CA GLY A 211 -14.68 -12.85 3.73
C GLY A 211 -14.51 -13.53 5.08
N THR A 212 -15.53 -14.25 5.51
CA THR A 212 -15.49 -15.18 6.64
C THR A 212 -14.62 -16.39 6.32
N SER A 213 -14.28 -17.19 7.34
CA SER A 213 -13.53 -18.44 7.17
C SER A 213 -14.12 -19.30 6.05
N GLY A 214 -13.27 -19.69 5.09
CA GLY A 214 -13.66 -20.42 3.88
C GLY A 214 -14.23 -19.58 2.74
N ALA A 215 -14.42 -18.27 2.93
CA ALA A 215 -14.96 -17.34 1.92
C ALA A 215 -14.00 -16.17 1.59
N GLU A 216 -12.71 -16.30 1.85
CA GLU A 216 -11.68 -15.25 1.72
C GLU A 216 -11.32 -14.89 0.27
N GLY A 217 -11.93 -15.52 -0.73
CA GLY A 217 -11.56 -15.36 -2.14
C GLY A 217 -11.49 -13.91 -2.64
N ARG A 218 -12.39 -13.03 -2.14
CA ARG A 218 -12.41 -11.60 -2.53
C ARG A 218 -11.27 -10.82 -1.89
N VAL A 219 -11.05 -10.97 -0.60
CA VAL A 219 -9.95 -10.29 0.10
C VAL A 219 -8.60 -10.82 -0.37
N ARG A 220 -8.45 -12.13 -0.58
CA ARG A 220 -7.25 -12.75 -1.14
C ARG A 220 -6.84 -12.08 -2.45
N LYS A 221 -7.79 -11.91 -3.36
CA LYS A 221 -7.52 -11.23 -4.63
C LYS A 221 -6.99 -9.82 -4.43
N ILE A 222 -7.59 -9.03 -3.55
CA ILE A 222 -7.19 -7.64 -3.29
C ILE A 222 -5.82 -7.59 -2.62
N VAL A 223 -5.55 -8.46 -1.64
CA VAL A 223 -4.23 -8.55 -0.98
C VAL A 223 -3.17 -8.90 -2.02
N MET A 224 -3.42 -9.89 -2.89
CA MET A 224 -2.51 -10.24 -3.97
C MET A 224 -2.26 -9.07 -4.92
N ASP A 225 -3.32 -8.41 -5.41
CA ASP A 225 -3.21 -7.27 -6.32
C ASP A 225 -2.37 -6.11 -5.71
N LYS A 226 -2.48 -5.90 -4.39
CA LYS A 226 -1.70 -4.87 -3.66
C LYS A 226 -0.26 -5.31 -3.35
N LEU A 227 -0.01 -6.59 -3.13
CA LEU A 227 1.29 -7.12 -2.73
C LEU A 227 2.23 -7.37 -3.92
N VAL A 228 1.68 -7.75 -5.10
CA VAL A 228 2.46 -8.10 -6.32
C VAL A 228 3.59 -7.12 -6.64
N PRO A 229 3.43 -5.78 -6.55
CA PRO A 229 4.51 -4.86 -6.89
C PRO A 229 5.73 -4.94 -5.96
N TYR A 230 5.58 -5.55 -4.79
CA TYR A 230 6.55 -5.49 -3.69
C TYR A 230 7.23 -6.82 -3.37
N VAL A 231 6.96 -7.88 -4.15
CA VAL A 231 7.50 -9.21 -3.92
C VAL A 231 8.16 -9.78 -5.17
N ASP A 232 9.10 -10.71 -4.99
CA ASP A 232 9.77 -11.39 -6.11
C ASP A 232 8.97 -12.62 -6.56
N HIS A 233 8.35 -13.32 -5.58
CA HIS A 233 7.54 -14.50 -5.82
C HIS A 233 6.29 -14.46 -4.95
N MET A 234 5.17 -14.91 -5.49
CA MET A 234 3.91 -15.07 -4.78
C MET A 234 3.14 -16.26 -5.34
N THR A 235 2.56 -17.06 -4.46
CA THR A 235 1.70 -18.19 -4.80
C THR A 235 0.56 -18.29 -3.82
N VAL A 236 -0.48 -19.02 -4.20
CA VAL A 236 -1.56 -19.45 -3.30
C VAL A 236 -1.40 -20.95 -3.13
N ASP A 237 -1.37 -21.43 -1.88
CA ASP A 237 -1.29 -22.85 -1.59
C ASP A 237 -2.65 -23.56 -1.74
N GLU A 238 -2.68 -24.87 -1.50
CA GLU A 238 -3.87 -25.71 -1.66
C GLU A 238 -5.00 -25.34 -0.69
N TYR A 239 -4.67 -24.72 0.45
CA TYR A 239 -5.63 -24.26 1.44
C TYR A 239 -6.15 -22.85 1.17
N GLY A 240 -5.43 -22.09 0.34
CA GLY A 240 -5.80 -20.74 0.00
C GLY A 240 -4.98 -19.66 0.71
N ASN A 241 -3.93 -20.02 1.45
CA ASN A 241 -2.99 -19.06 2.00
C ASN A 241 -2.21 -18.38 0.90
N ILE A 242 -1.92 -17.09 1.05
CA ILE A 242 -0.95 -16.39 0.20
C ILE A 242 0.43 -16.60 0.79
N LEU A 243 1.36 -17.13 0.00
CA LEU A 243 2.77 -17.28 0.33
C LEU A 243 3.59 -16.41 -0.60
N ALA A 244 4.30 -15.42 -0.06
CA ALA A 244 5.11 -14.53 -0.88
C ALA A 244 6.48 -14.28 -0.25
N GLU A 245 7.47 -13.92 -1.08
CA GLU A 245 8.80 -13.59 -0.59
C GLU A 245 9.44 -12.46 -1.40
N LYS A 246 10.29 -11.69 -0.71
CA LYS A 246 11.14 -10.64 -1.26
C LYS A 246 12.55 -10.78 -0.73
N ARG A 247 13.52 -10.80 -1.65
CA ARG A 247 14.94 -10.72 -1.33
C ARG A 247 15.41 -9.27 -1.44
N PHE A 248 16.11 -8.82 -0.43
CA PHE A 248 16.67 -7.48 -0.39
C PHE A 248 18.20 -7.53 -0.50
N ARG A 249 18.78 -6.72 -1.38
CA ARG A 249 20.23 -6.63 -1.62
C ARG A 249 20.86 -8.01 -1.88
N SER A 250 21.91 -8.38 -1.10
CA SER A 250 22.58 -9.67 -1.25
C SER A 250 21.78 -10.87 -0.74
N GLY A 251 20.72 -10.62 0.07
CA GLY A 251 19.96 -11.70 0.70
C GLY A 251 20.68 -12.46 1.81
N ASN A 252 21.85 -12.00 2.25
CA ASN A 252 22.69 -12.73 3.23
C ASN A 252 22.32 -12.46 4.69
N GLY A 253 21.37 -11.56 4.95
CA GLY A 253 20.84 -11.25 6.27
C GLY A 253 19.79 -12.27 6.74
N PRO A 254 19.06 -11.93 7.82
CA PRO A 254 18.00 -12.81 8.33
C PRO A 254 16.83 -12.95 7.36
N THR A 255 16.13 -14.08 7.47
CA THR A 255 14.80 -14.28 6.88
C THR A 255 13.75 -14.01 7.94
N ILE A 256 12.92 -13.02 7.71
CA ILE A 256 11.86 -12.58 8.64
C ILE A 256 10.51 -12.94 8.02
N LEU A 257 9.66 -13.60 8.79
CA LEU A 257 8.28 -13.89 8.43
C LEU A 257 7.35 -12.82 9.01
N LEU A 258 6.48 -12.26 8.18
CA LEU A 258 5.32 -11.46 8.57
C LEU A 258 4.05 -12.24 8.26
N ASN A 259 3.14 -12.31 9.22
CA ASN A 259 1.89 -13.04 9.07
C ASN A 259 0.70 -12.27 9.65
N ALA A 260 -0.43 -12.37 8.98
CA ALA A 260 -1.76 -11.92 9.36
C ALA A 260 -2.79 -12.88 8.74
N HIS A 261 -3.99 -13.00 9.33
CA HIS A 261 -5.04 -13.80 8.70
C HIS A 261 -5.99 -12.95 7.85
N MET A 262 -6.65 -13.59 6.88
CA MET A 262 -7.53 -12.91 5.93
C MET A 262 -9.01 -13.05 6.25
N ASP A 263 -9.39 -14.07 6.98
CA ASP A 263 -10.77 -14.27 7.38
C ASP A 263 -11.19 -13.29 8.49
N ILE A 264 -12.49 -13.16 8.68
CA ILE A 264 -13.13 -12.42 9.76
C ILE A 264 -14.14 -13.36 10.44
N TYR A 265 -14.39 -13.12 11.72
CA TYR A 265 -15.18 -13.99 12.58
C TYR A 265 -16.61 -14.23 12.07
N GLU A 266 -17.31 -13.21 11.58
CA GLU A 266 -18.67 -13.30 11.07
C GLU A 266 -18.91 -12.42 9.84
N GLU A 267 -20.04 -12.58 9.15
CA GLU A 267 -20.41 -11.80 7.98
C GLU A 267 -20.60 -10.31 8.32
N LEU A 268 -20.09 -9.45 7.43
CA LEU A 268 -20.29 -8.01 7.55
C LEU A 268 -21.75 -7.64 7.25
N ALA A 269 -22.37 -6.81 8.07
CA ALA A 269 -23.71 -6.32 7.82
C ALA A 269 -23.78 -5.53 6.49
N GLU A 270 -24.83 -5.79 5.68
CA GLU A 270 -24.90 -5.33 4.28
C GLU A 270 -24.89 -3.80 4.13
N HIS A 271 -25.50 -3.08 5.08
CA HIS A 271 -25.64 -1.61 5.01
C HIS A 271 -24.79 -0.87 6.03
N ARG A 272 -23.85 -1.57 6.68
CA ARG A 272 -22.99 -0.95 7.66
C ARG A 272 -22.12 0.15 7.04
N VAL A 273 -21.83 1.15 7.84
CA VAL A 273 -20.85 2.19 7.54
C VAL A 273 -19.76 2.19 8.61
N ILE A 274 -18.52 2.50 8.22
CA ILE A 274 -17.44 2.67 9.17
C ILE A 274 -17.60 4.04 9.81
N LEU A 275 -17.83 4.06 11.11
CA LEU A 275 -17.88 5.26 11.93
C LEU A 275 -16.46 5.64 12.32
N LYS A 276 -16.11 6.92 12.18
CA LYS A 276 -14.76 7.44 12.42
C LYS A 276 -14.82 8.58 13.42
N ASP A 277 -14.34 8.34 14.63
CA ASP A 277 -14.30 9.34 15.69
C ASP A 277 -12.89 9.43 16.29
N ASN A 278 -12.23 10.58 16.13
CA ASN A 278 -10.95 10.90 16.75
C ASN A 278 -9.86 9.82 16.64
N GLY A 279 -9.80 9.12 15.49
CA GLY A 279 -8.85 8.03 15.25
C GLY A 279 -9.31 6.65 15.74
N ILE A 280 -10.49 6.56 16.32
CA ILE A 280 -11.15 5.28 16.63
C ILE A 280 -12.20 5.01 15.56
N TRP A 281 -12.09 3.85 14.92
CA TRP A 281 -13.05 3.39 13.93
C TRP A 281 -13.90 2.26 14.51
N SER A 282 -15.18 2.23 14.16
CA SER A 282 -16.13 1.21 14.57
C SER A 282 -17.14 0.94 13.46
N SER A 283 -17.99 -0.07 13.64
CA SER A 283 -19.08 -0.36 12.72
C SER A 283 -20.38 0.27 13.20
N SER A 284 -21.23 0.72 12.29
CA SER A 284 -22.58 1.15 12.64
C SER A 284 -23.53 -0.02 12.94
N GLU A 285 -23.16 -1.24 12.51
CA GLU A 285 -23.94 -2.47 12.66
C GLU A 285 -23.01 -3.68 12.51
N GLY A 286 -23.11 -4.67 13.40
CA GLY A 286 -22.25 -5.86 13.42
C GLY A 286 -20.78 -5.56 13.67
N ILE A 287 -19.93 -6.53 13.43
CA ILE A 287 -18.47 -6.40 13.63
C ILE A 287 -17.84 -5.39 12.68
N LEU A 288 -16.70 -4.81 13.09
CA LEU A 288 -15.85 -3.99 12.21
C LEU A 288 -15.01 -4.87 11.27
N GLY A 289 -14.59 -6.05 11.71
CA GLY A 289 -13.69 -6.96 11.00
C GLY A 289 -12.24 -6.44 11.00
N ALA A 290 -11.83 -5.72 12.05
CA ALA A 290 -10.47 -5.24 12.22
C ALA A 290 -9.51 -6.37 12.58
N ASP A 291 -10.00 -7.38 13.25
CA ASP A 291 -9.39 -8.69 13.47
C ASP A 291 -9.61 -9.56 12.20
N ASP A 292 -8.61 -9.85 11.31
CA ASP A 292 -7.25 -9.25 11.35
C ASP A 292 -6.95 -8.44 10.09
N ARG A 293 -7.94 -7.70 9.55
CA ARG A 293 -7.70 -6.78 8.41
C ARG A 293 -6.70 -5.68 8.78
N ALA A 294 -6.55 -5.37 10.07
CA ALA A 294 -5.56 -4.42 10.56
C ALA A 294 -4.14 -4.95 10.34
N GLY A 295 -3.85 -6.19 10.71
CA GLY A 295 -2.57 -6.84 10.44
C GLY A 295 -2.27 -6.99 8.95
N VAL A 296 -3.28 -7.33 8.15
CA VAL A 296 -3.14 -7.35 6.68
C VAL A 296 -2.69 -5.98 6.16
N ALA A 297 -3.34 -4.88 6.61
CA ALA A 297 -2.97 -3.52 6.21
C ALA A 297 -1.53 -3.16 6.64
N VAL A 298 -1.13 -3.52 7.86
CA VAL A 298 0.23 -3.31 8.37
C VAL A 298 1.25 -3.99 7.48
N ILE A 299 1.04 -5.26 7.10
CA ILE A 299 1.98 -6.00 6.25
C ILE A 299 2.10 -5.36 4.86
N LEU A 300 0.98 -4.95 4.26
CA LEU A 300 0.98 -4.29 2.95
C LEU A 300 1.74 -2.96 2.99
N GLU A 301 1.57 -2.16 4.04
CA GLU A 301 2.31 -0.90 4.24
C GLU A 301 3.80 -1.15 4.42
N VAL A 302 4.18 -2.16 5.22
CA VAL A 302 5.59 -2.54 5.42
C VAL A 302 6.21 -3.02 4.11
N ALA A 303 5.53 -3.85 3.34
CA ALA A 303 6.02 -4.35 2.05
C ALA A 303 6.27 -3.19 1.06
N LYS A 304 5.35 -2.21 0.99
CA LYS A 304 5.51 -0.99 0.21
C LYS A 304 6.70 -0.16 0.69
N ALA A 305 6.80 0.12 1.98
CA ALA A 305 7.84 0.96 2.56
C ALA A 305 9.25 0.38 2.35
N LEU A 306 9.42 -0.93 2.51
CA LEU A 306 10.69 -1.62 2.30
C LEU A 306 11.21 -1.54 0.86
N GLN A 307 10.35 -1.35 -0.12
CA GLN A 307 10.76 -1.21 -1.53
C GLN A 307 11.58 0.07 -1.76
N HIS A 308 11.32 1.12 -1.00
CA HIS A 308 11.84 2.46 -1.24
C HIS A 308 12.88 2.92 -0.21
N GLU A 309 12.76 2.49 1.03
CA GLU A 309 13.45 3.08 2.19
C GLU A 309 14.22 2.05 3.02
N THR A 310 14.87 1.04 2.42
CA THR A 310 15.54 0.04 3.26
C THR A 310 17.02 -0.15 2.96
N ASP A 311 17.81 -0.21 4.03
CA ASP A 311 19.17 -0.74 4.05
C ASP A 311 19.21 -2.22 4.43
N PHE A 312 18.07 -2.82 4.67
CA PHE A 312 17.95 -4.24 4.98
C PHE A 312 18.60 -5.11 3.90
N SER A 313 19.37 -6.10 4.34
CA SER A 313 19.93 -7.14 3.49
C SER A 313 19.52 -8.49 4.05
N GLY A 314 18.58 -9.16 3.40
CA GLY A 314 17.99 -10.39 3.89
C GLY A 314 16.80 -10.79 3.04
N LYS A 315 15.90 -11.54 3.64
CA LYS A 315 14.65 -11.96 3.01
C LYS A 315 13.47 -11.63 3.93
N VAL A 316 12.38 -11.16 3.35
CA VAL A 316 11.09 -11.09 4.04
C VAL A 316 10.15 -12.06 3.36
N LYS A 317 9.51 -12.91 4.16
CA LYS A 317 8.42 -13.77 3.75
C LYS A 317 7.11 -13.22 4.30
N TYR A 318 6.09 -13.29 3.50
CA TYR A 318 4.74 -12.84 3.82
C TYR A 318 3.81 -14.03 3.74
N ILE A 319 3.08 -14.29 4.80
CA ILE A 319 2.01 -15.29 4.82
C ILE A 319 0.72 -14.56 5.21
N PHE A 320 -0.31 -14.70 4.37
CA PHE A 320 -1.66 -14.32 4.73
C PHE A 320 -2.48 -15.60 4.80
N THR A 321 -2.87 -15.95 6.00
CA THR A 321 -3.56 -17.22 6.29
C THR A 321 -5.05 -17.10 6.06
N VAL A 322 -5.70 -18.24 5.91
CA VAL A 322 -7.14 -18.42 5.84
C VAL A 322 -7.62 -19.24 7.03
N GLU A 323 -8.91 -19.16 7.37
CA GLU A 323 -9.55 -20.03 8.37
C GLU A 323 -8.80 -20.04 9.73
N GLU A 324 -8.29 -18.88 10.14
CA GLU A 324 -7.68 -18.71 11.46
C GLU A 324 -8.73 -18.86 12.55
N GLU A 325 -9.88 -18.19 12.40
CA GLU A 325 -10.97 -18.06 13.35
C GLU A 325 -11.67 -19.41 13.68
N ILE A 326 -11.51 -20.41 12.83
CA ILE A 326 -12.05 -21.76 13.05
C ILE A 326 -10.99 -22.78 13.47
N GLY A 327 -9.82 -22.32 13.89
CA GLY A 327 -8.81 -23.14 14.54
C GLY A 327 -7.45 -23.20 13.86
N LEU A 328 -6.95 -22.08 13.33
CA LEU A 328 -5.62 -21.94 12.73
C LEU A 328 -5.41 -22.87 11.53
N VAL A 329 -6.49 -23.14 10.76
CA VAL A 329 -6.47 -24.19 9.72
C VAL A 329 -5.44 -23.84 8.65
N GLY A 330 -5.46 -22.61 8.13
CA GLY A 330 -4.51 -22.16 7.12
C GLY A 330 -3.07 -22.30 7.58
N ALA A 331 -2.74 -21.75 8.75
CA ALA A 331 -1.37 -21.78 9.29
C ALA A 331 -0.84 -23.21 9.48
N ARG A 332 -1.67 -24.12 10.02
CA ARG A 332 -1.30 -25.53 10.25
C ARG A 332 -0.97 -26.28 8.97
N ASN A 333 -1.45 -25.82 7.85
CA ASN A 333 -1.32 -26.46 6.55
C ASN A 333 -0.32 -25.77 5.62
N VAL A 334 0.35 -24.71 6.05
CA VAL A 334 1.46 -24.12 5.30
C VAL A 334 2.59 -25.14 5.14
N ALA A 335 3.03 -25.33 3.89
CA ALA A 335 4.07 -26.29 3.58
C ALA A 335 5.39 -25.95 4.29
N GLN A 336 5.94 -26.91 5.06
CA GLN A 336 7.14 -26.71 5.89
C GLN A 336 8.34 -26.17 5.10
N TYR A 337 8.50 -26.56 3.83
CA TYR A 337 9.61 -26.08 3.02
C TYR A 337 9.64 -24.55 2.88
N PHE A 338 8.47 -23.90 2.96
CA PHE A 338 8.40 -22.43 2.93
C PHE A 338 8.95 -21.78 4.22
N LEU A 339 8.98 -22.54 5.31
CA LEU A 339 9.38 -22.08 6.65
C LEU A 339 10.84 -22.38 7.01
N TRP A 340 11.52 -23.28 6.29
CA TRP A 340 12.82 -23.83 6.69
C TRP A 340 13.94 -22.81 6.92
N ASP A 341 13.93 -21.71 6.21
CA ASP A 341 14.97 -20.67 6.32
C ASP A 341 14.53 -19.44 7.14
N VAL A 342 13.39 -19.54 7.84
CA VAL A 342 12.87 -18.43 8.66
C VAL A 342 13.65 -18.36 9.96
N ASP A 343 14.28 -17.21 10.22
CA ASP A 343 15.02 -16.94 11.45
C ASP A 343 14.08 -16.44 12.58
N ALA A 344 13.06 -15.65 12.24
CA ALA A 344 12.10 -15.07 13.20
C ALA A 344 10.78 -14.71 12.52
N ALA A 345 9.70 -14.68 13.29
CA ALA A 345 8.37 -14.33 12.84
C ALA A 345 7.74 -13.21 13.69
N MET A 346 7.00 -12.34 13.03
CA MET A 346 6.08 -11.37 13.65
C MET A 346 4.70 -11.62 13.08
N VAL A 347 3.77 -12.03 13.93
CA VAL A 347 2.35 -12.11 13.63
C VAL A 347 1.71 -10.79 14.03
N LEU A 348 0.82 -10.26 13.22
CA LEU A 348 0.24 -8.94 13.36
C LEU A 348 -1.25 -9.08 13.69
N ASP A 349 -1.57 -9.75 14.79
CA ASP A 349 -2.89 -10.26 15.12
C ASP A 349 -3.11 -10.23 16.64
N ARG A 350 -2.86 -9.06 17.26
CA ARG A 350 -3.10 -8.88 18.69
C ARG A 350 -3.93 -7.63 18.94
N ARG A 351 -4.97 -7.79 19.77
CA ARG A 351 -5.76 -6.65 20.27
C ARG A 351 -4.90 -5.64 21.03
N GLY A 352 -5.44 -4.42 21.19
CA GLY A 352 -4.84 -3.38 22.01
C GLY A 352 -3.66 -2.69 21.36
N THR A 353 -2.89 -2.01 22.18
CA THR A 353 -1.75 -1.19 21.76
C THR A 353 -0.53 -1.51 22.60
N GLY A 354 0.59 -1.87 21.98
CA GLY A 354 1.86 -2.02 22.68
C GLY A 354 2.15 -3.40 23.27
N ASP A 355 1.34 -4.44 23.00
CA ASP A 355 1.65 -5.79 23.42
C ASP A 355 2.62 -6.47 22.43
N ILE A 356 3.68 -7.07 22.97
CA ILE A 356 4.55 -8.03 22.31
C ILE A 356 4.28 -9.38 22.97
N VAL A 357 3.38 -10.15 22.37
CA VAL A 357 3.00 -11.45 22.95
C VAL A 357 4.09 -12.46 22.69
N THR A 358 4.70 -12.98 23.76
CA THR A 358 5.82 -13.91 23.73
C THR A 358 5.47 -15.32 24.20
N SER A 359 4.23 -15.54 24.65
CA SER A 359 3.74 -16.85 25.11
C SER A 359 2.23 -16.94 25.07
N CYS A 360 1.69 -18.16 24.89
CA CYS A 360 0.29 -18.47 25.11
C CYS A 360 0.07 -18.77 26.60
N GLY A 361 -0.80 -17.97 27.23
CA GLY A 361 -1.19 -18.12 28.65
C GLY A 361 -0.03 -18.05 29.65
N GLY A 362 1.15 -17.62 29.24
CA GLY A 362 2.35 -17.57 30.07
C GLY A 362 3.08 -18.92 30.29
N PHE A 363 2.55 -20.02 29.73
CA PHE A 363 3.12 -21.38 29.92
C PHE A 363 3.66 -22.01 28.64
N LEU A 364 3.17 -21.60 27.46
CA LEU A 364 3.70 -22.04 26.17
C LEU A 364 4.50 -20.89 25.54
N PRO A 365 5.84 -20.90 25.59
CA PRO A 365 6.63 -19.82 25.03
C PRO A 365 6.58 -19.84 23.50
N PHE A 366 6.49 -18.65 22.87
CA PHE A 366 6.58 -18.46 21.43
C PHE A 366 8.00 -18.12 20.98
N CYS A 367 8.80 -17.56 21.89
CA CYS A 367 10.19 -17.22 21.63
C CYS A 367 11.01 -17.18 22.92
N ASP A 368 12.33 -17.08 22.74
CA ASP A 368 13.24 -16.74 23.84
C ASP A 368 13.02 -15.28 24.31
N ALA A 369 13.20 -15.03 25.60
CA ALA A 369 13.08 -13.68 26.17
C ALA A 369 13.96 -12.63 25.47
N ALA A 370 15.12 -13.07 24.93
CA ALA A 370 16.03 -12.17 24.20
C ALA A 370 15.41 -11.60 22.93
N TYR A 371 14.54 -12.35 22.24
CA TYR A 371 13.87 -11.87 21.03
C TYR A 371 12.78 -10.83 21.39
N GLY A 372 11.92 -11.15 22.36
CA GLY A 372 10.91 -10.19 22.82
C GLY A 372 11.52 -8.88 23.34
N ASN A 373 12.52 -8.97 24.20
CA ASN A 373 13.23 -7.81 24.75
C ASN A 373 13.93 -6.99 23.63
N TRP A 374 14.44 -7.65 22.60
CA TRP A 374 15.04 -6.96 21.47
C TRP A 374 13.99 -6.16 20.70
N ILE A 375 12.76 -6.68 20.51
CA ILE A 375 11.67 -5.92 19.88
C ILE A 375 11.22 -4.75 20.76
N GLU A 376 11.14 -4.91 22.11
CA GLU A 376 10.89 -3.78 23.03
C GLU A 376 11.92 -2.66 22.84
N GLN A 377 13.19 -3.04 22.70
CA GLN A 377 14.27 -2.07 22.45
C GLN A 377 14.05 -1.36 21.10
N GLN A 378 13.69 -2.09 20.02
CA GLN A 378 13.42 -1.49 18.72
C GLN A 378 12.24 -0.51 18.78
N ALA A 379 11.18 -0.83 19.52
CA ALA A 379 10.07 0.09 19.75
C ALA A 379 10.52 1.39 20.43
N SER A 380 11.35 1.27 21.47
CA SER A 380 11.92 2.44 22.17
C SER A 380 12.79 3.29 21.26
N GLU A 381 13.66 2.68 20.45
CA GLU A 381 14.52 3.36 19.48
C GLU A 381 13.71 4.08 18.37
N ALA A 382 12.54 3.54 18.02
CA ALA A 382 11.59 4.17 17.10
C ALA A 382 10.77 5.31 17.74
N GLY A 383 10.95 5.59 19.03
CA GLY A 383 10.14 6.56 19.78
C GLY A 383 8.72 6.07 20.10
N LEU A 384 8.46 4.77 19.92
CA LEU A 384 7.18 4.13 20.22
C LEU A 384 7.19 3.61 21.66
N ASN A 385 6.78 4.46 22.59
CA ASN A 385 6.76 4.09 24.00
C ASN A 385 5.55 3.21 24.35
N GLY A 386 5.71 2.35 25.37
CA GLY A 386 4.61 1.54 25.91
C GLY A 386 4.56 0.10 25.40
N TRP A 387 5.38 -0.28 24.43
CA TRP A 387 5.48 -1.67 23.98
C TRP A 387 6.16 -2.55 25.03
N LYS A 388 5.53 -3.68 25.38
CA LYS A 388 5.97 -4.61 26.42
C LYS A 388 5.73 -6.05 26.08
N CYS A 389 6.70 -6.90 26.45
CA CYS A 389 6.51 -8.34 26.43
C CYS A 389 5.41 -8.77 27.39
N THR A 390 4.47 -9.58 26.91
CA THR A 390 3.32 -10.05 27.68
C THR A 390 2.95 -11.49 27.28
N ALA A 391 2.10 -12.11 28.09
CA ALA A 391 1.38 -13.31 27.70
C ALA A 391 0.11 -12.96 26.93
N GLY A 392 -0.31 -13.82 26.01
CA GLY A 392 -1.54 -13.62 25.23
C GLY A 392 -2.30 -14.90 24.97
N GLY A 393 -3.19 -14.86 23.99
CA GLY A 393 -3.99 -15.97 23.52
C GLY A 393 -3.26 -16.88 22.51
N SER A 394 -4.03 -17.77 21.89
CA SER A 394 -3.61 -18.58 20.76
C SER A 394 -3.88 -17.80 19.47
N SER A 395 -2.98 -17.86 18.53
CA SER A 395 -3.06 -17.32 17.16
C SER A 395 -2.11 -18.14 16.27
N ASP A 396 -1.97 -17.77 15.01
CA ASP A 396 -0.98 -18.36 14.10
C ASP A 396 0.44 -18.34 14.66
N THR A 397 0.75 -17.42 15.57
CA THR A 397 2.04 -17.37 16.31
C THR A 397 2.40 -18.70 16.95
N ARG A 398 1.39 -19.39 17.50
CA ARG A 398 1.58 -20.71 18.11
C ARG A 398 2.07 -21.73 17.09
N VAL A 399 1.51 -21.72 15.90
CA VAL A 399 1.89 -22.67 14.84
C VAL A 399 3.34 -22.46 14.42
N TRP A 400 3.76 -21.21 14.25
CA TRP A 400 5.15 -20.89 13.90
C TRP A 400 6.12 -21.26 15.04
N ALA A 401 5.75 -21.01 16.28
CA ALA A 401 6.54 -21.38 17.44
C ALA A 401 6.69 -22.91 17.57
N GLU A 402 5.64 -23.69 17.32
CA GLU A 402 5.67 -25.16 17.27
C GLU A 402 6.61 -25.70 16.19
N GLN A 403 6.87 -24.92 15.12
CA GLN A 403 7.89 -25.22 14.09
C GLN A 403 9.31 -24.81 14.50
N GLY A 404 9.52 -24.30 15.72
CA GLY A 404 10.81 -23.87 16.25
C GLY A 404 11.25 -22.47 15.79
N ILE A 405 10.34 -21.69 15.20
CA ILE A 405 10.60 -20.31 14.78
C ILE A 405 10.40 -19.37 15.98
N GLN A 406 11.37 -18.50 16.24
CA GLN A 406 11.24 -17.46 17.25
C GLN A 406 10.12 -16.48 16.82
N SER A 407 8.99 -16.50 17.52
CA SER A 407 7.77 -15.83 17.07
C SER A 407 7.22 -14.88 18.14
N VAL A 408 6.65 -13.77 17.72
CA VAL A 408 5.87 -12.86 18.57
C VAL A 408 4.56 -12.51 17.89
N ASN A 409 3.53 -12.14 18.67
CA ASN A 409 2.32 -11.51 18.15
C ASN A 409 2.28 -10.06 18.64
N LEU A 410 2.06 -9.11 17.71
CA LEU A 410 2.11 -7.69 17.96
C LEU A 410 0.71 -7.08 17.91
N SER A 411 0.40 -6.17 18.84
CA SER A 411 -0.84 -5.39 18.83
C SER A 411 -0.98 -4.59 17.54
N VAL A 412 -2.18 -4.60 16.95
CA VAL A 412 -2.52 -3.86 15.74
C VAL A 412 -3.66 -2.86 15.92
N GLY A 413 -4.08 -2.62 17.16
CA GLY A 413 -4.96 -1.51 17.51
C GLY A 413 -6.44 -1.85 17.64
N TYR A 414 -6.90 -3.07 17.37
CA TYR A 414 -8.30 -3.42 17.56
C TYR A 414 -8.64 -3.77 19.02
N TYR A 415 -9.90 -3.66 19.37
CA TYR A 415 -10.46 -3.97 20.70
C TYR A 415 -11.83 -4.61 20.52
N ASN A 416 -12.23 -5.42 21.51
CA ASN A 416 -13.54 -6.09 21.54
C ASN A 416 -13.83 -6.90 20.27
N GLU A 417 -12.80 -7.55 19.73
CA GLU A 417 -12.92 -8.42 18.58
C GLU A 417 -14.05 -9.43 18.76
N HIS A 418 -14.66 -9.90 17.67
CA HIS A 418 -15.77 -10.86 17.63
C HIS A 418 -17.07 -10.36 18.30
N THR A 419 -17.22 -9.05 18.46
CA THR A 419 -18.43 -8.44 19.01
C THR A 419 -18.87 -7.22 18.19
N GLU A 420 -20.14 -6.80 18.37
CA GLU A 420 -20.67 -5.57 17.75
C GLU A 420 -20.00 -4.28 18.27
N ASP A 421 -19.31 -4.36 19.42
CA ASP A 421 -18.55 -3.26 20.01
C ASP A 421 -17.08 -3.21 19.49
N GLU A 422 -16.75 -3.99 18.46
CA GLU A 422 -15.43 -4.01 17.88
C GLU A 422 -15.02 -2.61 17.39
N SER A 423 -13.81 -2.21 17.77
CA SER A 423 -13.27 -0.90 17.42
C SER A 423 -11.78 -0.99 17.08
N LEU A 424 -11.26 -0.01 16.36
CA LEU A 424 -9.88 0.04 15.90
C LEU A 424 -9.29 1.42 16.13
N ASP A 425 -8.21 1.49 16.92
CA ASP A 425 -7.32 2.65 16.98
C ASP A 425 -6.39 2.64 15.75
N VAL A 426 -6.74 3.44 14.74
CA VAL A 426 -5.99 3.47 13.49
C VAL A 426 -4.60 4.10 13.64
N HIS A 427 -4.38 4.94 14.67
CA HIS A 427 -3.06 5.48 14.98
C HIS A 427 -2.15 4.41 15.54
N ALA A 428 -2.67 3.59 16.47
CA ALA A 428 -1.94 2.45 17.00
C ALA A 428 -1.62 1.44 15.89
N CYS A 429 -2.57 1.14 15.00
CA CYS A 429 -2.36 0.27 13.84
C CYS A 429 -1.20 0.79 12.96
N TYR A 430 -1.18 2.08 12.62
CA TYR A 430 -0.09 2.68 11.84
C TYR A 430 1.25 2.66 12.59
N ASN A 431 1.24 2.83 13.91
CA ASN A 431 2.45 2.74 14.73
C ASN A 431 3.04 1.32 14.73
N THR A 432 2.21 0.29 14.63
CA THR A 432 2.67 -1.10 14.44
C THR A 432 3.42 -1.25 13.13
N ALA A 433 2.94 -0.66 12.02
CA ALA A 433 3.69 -0.64 10.76
C ALA A 433 5.06 0.04 10.91
N LYS A 434 5.15 1.14 11.66
CA LYS A 434 6.42 1.81 11.96
C LYS A 434 7.35 0.91 12.78
N LEU A 435 6.83 0.20 13.79
CA LEU A 435 7.61 -0.73 14.60
C LEU A 435 8.18 -1.86 13.72
N VAL A 436 7.33 -2.54 12.96
CA VAL A 436 7.77 -3.66 12.10
C VAL A 436 8.83 -3.21 11.10
N LYS A 437 8.67 -2.03 10.50
CA LYS A 437 9.66 -1.42 9.61
C LYS A 437 11.00 -1.18 10.32
N THR A 438 10.98 -0.65 11.55
CA THR A 438 12.19 -0.42 12.37
C THR A 438 12.87 -1.73 12.73
N VAL A 439 12.10 -2.75 13.13
CA VAL A 439 12.60 -4.11 13.41
C VAL A 439 13.33 -4.70 12.21
N ILE A 440 12.75 -4.61 11.02
CA ILE A 440 13.38 -5.12 9.79
C ILE A 440 14.63 -4.32 9.44
N HIS A 441 14.58 -3.00 9.52
CA HIS A 441 15.73 -2.13 9.25
C HIS A 441 16.93 -2.47 10.15
N ASN A 442 16.69 -2.68 11.44
CA ASN A 442 17.73 -2.96 12.45
C ASN A 442 18.05 -4.45 12.59
N SER A 443 17.48 -5.32 11.76
CA SER A 443 17.59 -6.77 11.89
C SER A 443 18.99 -7.35 11.67
N HIS A 444 19.98 -6.54 11.24
CA HIS A 444 21.39 -6.94 11.25
C HIS A 444 21.87 -7.38 12.65
N SER A 445 21.30 -6.83 13.72
CA SER A 445 21.58 -7.21 15.11
C SER A 445 20.74 -8.42 15.58
N LEU A 446 19.67 -8.79 14.88
CA LEU A 446 18.76 -9.88 15.22
C LEU A 446 19.49 -11.22 15.36
N ARG A 447 20.30 -11.60 14.37
CA ARG A 447 21.08 -12.85 14.46
C ARG A 447 22.00 -12.89 15.66
N SER A 448 22.54 -11.77 16.11
CA SER A 448 23.34 -11.69 17.32
C SER A 448 22.50 -11.87 18.58
N ALA A 449 21.30 -11.31 18.62
CA ALA A 449 20.35 -11.51 19.71
C ALA A 449 19.91 -12.98 19.81
N LEU A 450 19.58 -13.62 18.69
CA LEU A 450 19.18 -15.03 18.62
C LEU A 450 20.32 -16.01 18.93
N ARG A 451 21.58 -15.70 18.59
CA ARG A 451 22.76 -16.57 18.82
C ARG A 451 23.28 -16.54 20.25
N ARG A 452 23.08 -15.44 20.99
CA ARG A 452 23.53 -15.34 22.38
C ARG A 452 22.94 -16.42 23.26
N ASN A 453 21.70 -16.83 23.01
CA ASN A 453 21.02 -17.86 23.81
C ASN A 453 21.44 -19.30 23.43
N ARG A 454 21.75 -19.59 22.15
CA ARG A 454 22.25 -20.92 21.75
C ARG A 454 23.62 -21.29 22.32
N ARG A 455 24.36 -20.34 22.90
CA ARG A 455 25.66 -20.57 23.57
C ARG A 455 25.57 -20.72 25.08
N LEU A 456 24.38 -20.52 25.65
CA LEU A 456 24.11 -20.66 27.09
C LEU A 456 23.34 -21.94 27.45
N LEU A 457 22.97 -22.74 26.46
CA LEU A 457 22.47 -24.11 26.54
C LEU A 457 23.54 -25.08 26.06
#